data_5afca95ab12fbeb56489a38d605abbdd
#
_entry.id   5afca95ab12fbeb56489a38d605abbdd
#
_cell.length_a   1.000
_cell.length_b   1.000
_cell.length_c   1.000
_cell.angle_alpha   90.00
_cell.angle_beta   90.00
_cell.angle_gamma   90.00
#
_symmetry.space_group_name_H-M   'P 1'
#
loop_
_entity.id
_entity.type
_entity.pdbx_description
1 polymer ?
#
loop_
_entity_poly.entity_id
_entity_poly.type
_entity_poly.pdbx_seq_one_letter_code
_entity_poly.pdbx_strand_id
1 'polypeptide(L)'
;MKIDLSVLLTPSFHQSRVIEKDGSKFVVKCYEGLSGLKWFLISPAFHLSYPFVASPEERMRRELDFLTSVSGKVNVPEVMDFDLERKRIVRTFFEGERPRTAEEYRTVGEELSKIHSLGYVLGDAKPENFAVSDGKAYLIDAEQAIRSDDVRLRGWDLAVLFVFASYEVINNFERFKEIVNAIKHGYTGIERLARAIFDLRHASLLALMPPTYQFYLRNALLSD
;
A
#
# COMPACT_ATOMS: atom_id res chain seq x y z
N MET A 1 27.92 -4.78 5.03
CA MET A 1 28.51 -3.59 4.37
C MET A 1 27.79 -2.37 4.95
N LYS A 2 28.47 -1.54 5.77
CA LYS A 2 27.82 -0.34 6.32
C LYS A 2 27.83 0.74 5.24
N ILE A 3 26.65 1.19 4.84
CA ILE A 3 26.50 2.37 3.98
C ILE A 3 26.79 3.59 4.83
N ASP A 4 27.77 4.41 4.43
CA ASP A 4 28.08 5.64 5.15
C ASP A 4 26.92 6.65 4.97
N LEU A 5 26.11 6.79 5.99
CA LEU A 5 24.95 7.68 6.03
C LEU A 5 25.33 9.16 6.10
N SER A 6 26.62 9.51 6.26
CA SER A 6 27.06 10.92 6.34
C SER A 6 26.81 11.70 5.05
N VAL A 7 26.75 11.03 3.89
CA VAL A 7 26.41 11.62 2.58
C VAL A 7 24.95 12.11 2.51
N LEU A 8 24.12 11.79 3.51
CA LEU A 8 22.68 11.99 3.54
C LEU A 8 22.23 13.26 4.30
N LEU A 9 23.17 14.15 4.67
CA LEU A 9 22.90 15.30 5.55
C LEU A 9 22.18 16.49 4.91
N THR A 10 21.76 16.41 3.65
CA THR A 10 20.98 17.49 3.04
C THR A 10 19.50 17.36 3.41
N PRO A 11 18.85 18.43 3.96
CA PRO A 11 17.40 18.43 4.20
C PRO A 11 16.67 18.22 2.87
N SER A 12 15.89 17.16 2.76
CA SER A 12 15.02 16.93 1.60
C SER A 12 13.57 17.15 2.02
N PHE A 13 12.84 17.95 1.26
CA PHE A 13 11.38 18.07 1.40
C PHE A 13 10.63 16.79 1.00
N HIS A 14 11.31 15.86 0.33
CA HIS A 14 10.76 14.58 -0.09
C HIS A 14 11.05 13.48 0.94
N GLN A 15 10.03 12.68 1.27
CA GLN A 15 10.15 11.56 2.20
C GLN A 15 11.16 10.51 1.73
N SER A 16 11.28 10.30 0.42
CA SER A 16 12.16 9.29 -0.18
C SER A 16 13.11 9.92 -1.19
N ARG A 17 14.35 9.46 -1.21
CA ARG A 17 15.40 9.88 -2.15
C ARG A 17 16.11 8.66 -2.71
N VAL A 18 16.32 8.62 -4.03
CA VAL A 18 17.16 7.62 -4.69
C VAL A 18 18.63 8.06 -4.58
N ILE A 19 19.48 7.13 -4.20
CA ILE A 19 20.95 7.27 -4.21
C ILE A 19 21.56 6.15 -5.04
N GLU A 20 22.72 6.41 -5.66
CA GLU A 20 23.47 5.40 -6.38
C GLU A 20 24.82 5.18 -5.68
N LYS A 21 25.18 3.91 -5.50
CA LYS A 21 26.45 3.50 -4.92
C LYS A 21 26.90 2.20 -5.58
N ASP A 22 28.17 2.17 -6.04
CA ASP A 22 28.79 1.00 -6.66
C ASP A 22 27.95 0.43 -7.84
N GLY A 23 27.32 1.32 -8.64
CA GLY A 23 26.45 0.95 -9.76
C GLY A 23 25.06 0.40 -9.36
N SER A 24 24.74 0.38 -8.06
CA SER A 24 23.44 -0.05 -7.54
C SER A 24 22.65 1.14 -7.02
N LYS A 25 21.32 1.13 -7.27
CA LYS A 25 20.40 2.17 -6.79
C LYS A 25 19.75 1.73 -5.47
N PHE A 26 19.62 2.67 -4.54
CA PHE A 26 18.95 2.49 -3.26
C PHE A 26 17.97 3.62 -2.99
N VAL A 27 16.98 3.35 -2.14
CA VAL A 27 16.04 4.36 -1.65
C VAL A 27 16.36 4.64 -0.19
N VAL A 28 16.59 5.91 0.14
CA VAL A 28 16.64 6.39 1.53
C VAL A 28 15.31 7.03 1.83
N LYS A 29 14.56 6.43 2.75
CA LYS A 29 13.28 6.95 3.25
C LYS A 29 13.48 7.58 4.61
N CYS A 30 13.07 8.85 4.77
CA CYS A 30 13.13 9.61 6.02
C CYS A 30 11.69 9.83 6.52
N TYR A 31 11.46 9.53 7.80
CA TYR A 31 10.12 9.63 8.40
C TYR A 31 9.89 10.95 9.12
N GLU A 32 10.92 11.77 9.29
CA GLU A 32 10.82 13.10 9.89
C GLU A 32 10.19 14.14 8.96
N GLY A 33 9.82 15.28 9.51
CA GLY A 33 9.26 16.40 8.75
C GLY A 33 7.75 16.27 8.47
N LEU A 34 7.28 16.96 7.42
CA LEU A 34 5.86 17.08 7.08
C LEU A 34 5.22 15.81 6.50
N SER A 35 6.00 14.77 6.24
CA SER A 35 5.50 13.52 5.64
C SER A 35 4.43 12.82 6.49
N GLY A 36 4.41 13.06 7.81
CA GLY A 36 3.39 12.54 8.72
C GLY A 36 2.11 13.36 8.80
N LEU A 37 2.10 14.59 8.29
CA LEU A 37 0.96 15.51 8.43
C LEU A 37 -0.32 14.93 7.80
N LYS A 38 -0.19 14.23 6.65
CA LYS A 38 -1.32 13.54 6.01
C LYS A 38 -2.02 12.59 6.98
N TRP A 39 -1.27 11.83 7.78
CA TRP A 39 -1.82 10.86 8.73
C TRP A 39 -2.50 11.53 9.91
N PHE A 40 -1.97 12.65 10.37
CA PHE A 40 -2.63 13.44 11.41
C PHE A 40 -4.00 13.97 10.96
N LEU A 41 -4.12 14.35 9.67
CA LEU A 41 -5.38 14.84 9.09
C LEU A 41 -6.36 13.70 8.77
N ILE A 42 -5.85 12.55 8.30
CA ILE A 42 -6.67 11.41 7.86
C ILE A 42 -7.16 10.58 9.06
N SER A 43 -6.32 10.37 10.08
CA SER A 43 -6.63 9.50 11.22
C SER A 43 -7.98 9.80 11.88
N PRO A 44 -8.38 11.06 12.17
CA PRO A 44 -9.68 11.33 12.80
C PRO A 44 -10.88 10.86 11.95
N ALA A 45 -10.77 10.94 10.62
CA ALA A 45 -11.86 10.57 9.72
C ALA A 45 -12.03 9.05 9.61
N PHE A 46 -10.96 8.29 9.81
CA PHE A 46 -10.93 6.84 9.55
C PHE A 46 -10.49 5.99 10.77
N HIS A 47 -10.45 6.57 11.97
CA HIS A 47 -9.99 5.88 13.19
C HIS A 47 -10.80 4.61 13.54
N LEU A 48 -12.08 4.54 13.12
CA LEU A 48 -12.93 3.37 13.30
C LEU A 48 -12.63 2.28 12.26
N SER A 49 -12.03 2.66 11.14
CA SER A 49 -11.75 1.77 10.02
C SER A 49 -10.37 1.14 10.11
N TYR A 50 -9.36 1.93 10.49
CA TYR A 50 -7.97 1.50 10.56
C TYR A 50 -7.19 2.27 11.64
N PRO A 51 -6.29 1.61 12.40
CA PRO A 51 -5.49 2.24 13.46
C PRO A 51 -4.25 2.96 12.89
N PHE A 52 -4.48 4.06 12.18
CA PHE A 52 -3.42 4.89 11.62
C PHE A 52 -2.51 5.49 12.69
N VAL A 53 -1.24 5.67 12.34
CA VAL A 53 -0.27 6.37 13.17
C VAL A 53 0.38 7.52 12.40
N ALA A 54 0.54 8.65 13.09
CA ALA A 54 1.20 9.84 12.54
C ALA A 54 2.65 9.98 13.01
N SER A 55 3.01 9.37 14.14
CA SER A 55 4.36 9.43 14.70
C SER A 55 5.41 8.92 13.70
N PRO A 56 6.47 9.70 13.42
CA PRO A 56 7.57 9.28 12.55
C PRO A 56 8.22 7.97 12.99
N GLU A 57 8.44 7.82 14.29
CA GLU A 57 9.06 6.64 14.88
C GLU A 57 8.18 5.39 14.68
N GLU A 58 6.89 5.50 14.96
CA GLU A 58 5.96 4.38 14.82
C GLU A 58 5.76 3.98 13.35
N ARG A 59 5.68 4.95 12.42
CA ARG A 59 5.62 4.68 10.97
C ARG A 59 6.87 3.93 10.49
N MET A 60 8.06 4.41 10.89
CA MET A 60 9.31 3.73 10.58
C MET A 60 9.34 2.31 11.14
N ARG A 61 8.96 2.14 12.42
CA ARG A 61 8.94 0.83 13.08
C ARG A 61 8.01 -0.14 12.40
N ARG A 62 6.81 0.29 12.00
CA ARG A 62 5.85 -0.54 11.25
C ARG A 62 6.41 -0.99 9.90
N GLU A 63 6.98 -0.06 9.13
CA GLU A 63 7.56 -0.40 7.83
C GLU A 63 8.77 -1.33 7.97
N LEU A 64 9.65 -1.09 8.95
CA LEU A 64 10.81 -1.92 9.19
C LEU A 64 10.40 -3.34 9.62
N ASP A 65 9.45 -3.48 10.56
CA ASP A 65 8.92 -4.78 11.01
C ASP A 65 8.30 -5.53 9.82
N PHE A 66 7.47 -4.85 9.04
CA PHE A 66 6.84 -5.45 7.86
C PHE A 66 7.90 -5.94 6.86
N LEU A 67 8.77 -5.06 6.36
CA LEU A 67 9.76 -5.41 5.34
C LEU A 67 10.67 -6.56 5.77
N THR A 68 11.12 -6.56 7.03
CA THR A 68 11.99 -7.63 7.54
C THR A 68 11.26 -8.95 7.74
N SER A 69 9.99 -8.92 8.15
CA SER A 69 9.19 -10.14 8.41
C SER A 69 8.73 -10.84 7.13
N VAL A 70 8.47 -10.10 6.05
CA VAL A 70 7.94 -10.64 4.80
C VAL A 70 9.00 -10.81 3.71
N SER A 71 10.24 -10.40 3.96
CA SER A 71 11.36 -10.55 3.02
C SER A 71 11.47 -11.97 2.48
N GLY A 72 11.61 -12.09 1.15
CA GLY A 72 11.67 -13.38 0.44
C GLY A 72 10.34 -14.15 0.33
N LYS A 73 9.24 -13.65 0.91
CA LYS A 73 7.91 -14.28 0.85
C LYS A 73 6.94 -13.52 -0.06
N VAL A 74 7.10 -12.20 -0.12
CA VAL A 74 6.36 -11.28 -0.98
C VAL A 74 7.33 -10.33 -1.67
N ASN A 75 6.86 -9.67 -2.72
CA ASN A 75 7.70 -8.75 -3.49
C ASN A 75 7.75 -7.39 -2.80
N VAL A 76 8.82 -7.14 -2.05
CA VAL A 76 9.10 -5.89 -1.33
C VAL A 76 10.58 -5.52 -1.47
N PRO A 77 10.94 -4.25 -1.30
CA PRO A 77 12.34 -3.83 -1.21
C PRO A 77 13.06 -4.50 -0.03
N GLU A 78 14.31 -4.92 -0.24
CA GLU A 78 15.16 -5.44 0.83
C GLU A 78 15.72 -4.29 1.68
N VAL A 79 15.66 -4.44 2.99
CA VAL A 79 16.26 -3.47 3.92
C VAL A 79 17.77 -3.69 3.96
N MET A 80 18.53 -2.67 3.58
CA MET A 80 20.00 -2.69 3.54
C MET A 80 20.62 -2.12 4.81
N ASP A 81 20.00 -1.06 5.36
CA ASP A 81 20.45 -0.40 6.58
C ASP A 81 19.31 0.44 7.19
N PHE A 82 19.41 0.80 8.46
CA PHE A 82 18.46 1.70 9.11
C PHE A 82 19.11 2.47 10.27
N ASP A 83 18.59 3.67 10.55
CA ASP A 83 19.00 4.54 11.66
C ASP A 83 17.77 4.96 12.45
N LEU A 84 17.61 4.40 13.66
CA LEU A 84 16.46 4.68 14.52
C LEU A 84 16.48 6.10 15.08
N GLU A 85 17.66 6.67 15.35
CA GLU A 85 17.78 8.03 15.89
C GLU A 85 17.37 9.07 14.83
N ARG A 86 17.86 8.88 13.59
CA ARG A 86 17.53 9.74 12.45
C ARG A 86 16.26 9.33 11.71
N LYS A 87 15.58 8.28 12.18
CA LYS A 87 14.35 7.75 11.60
C LYS A 87 14.42 7.54 10.07
N ARG A 88 15.43 6.75 9.65
CA ARG A 88 15.73 6.47 8.24
C ARG A 88 15.83 4.98 7.97
N ILE A 89 15.33 4.56 6.81
CA ILE A 89 15.53 3.22 6.26
C ILE A 89 16.21 3.38 4.90
N VAL A 90 17.27 2.59 4.67
CA VAL A 90 17.89 2.40 3.36
C VAL A 90 17.46 1.05 2.83
N ARG A 91 16.90 1.03 1.64
CA ARG A 91 16.39 -0.19 1.01
C ARG A 91 16.74 -0.23 -0.47
N THR A 92 16.66 -1.41 -1.06
CA THR A 92 16.88 -1.57 -2.50
C THR A 92 15.90 -0.72 -3.29
N PHE A 93 16.35 -0.14 -4.40
CA PHE A 93 15.49 0.53 -5.35
C PHE A 93 14.83 -0.52 -6.26
N PHE A 94 13.55 -0.36 -6.48
CA PHE A 94 12.81 -1.15 -7.45
C PHE A 94 12.43 -0.28 -8.64
N GLU A 95 12.77 -0.73 -9.85
CA GLU A 95 12.44 -0.03 -11.09
C GLU A 95 11.12 -0.58 -11.64
N GLY A 96 10.07 0.20 -11.54
CA GLY A 96 8.74 -0.15 -12.01
C GLY A 96 7.81 1.05 -12.01
N GLU A 97 6.68 0.91 -12.67
CA GLU A 97 5.64 1.93 -12.72
C GLU A 97 4.42 1.51 -11.91
N ARG A 98 3.59 2.48 -11.49
CA ARG A 98 2.30 2.17 -10.87
C ARG A 98 1.43 1.36 -11.82
N PRO A 99 0.53 0.49 -11.31
CA PRO A 99 -0.34 -0.32 -12.15
C PRO A 99 -1.26 0.56 -13.01
N ARG A 100 -1.37 0.24 -14.29
CA ARG A 100 -2.22 0.96 -15.26
C ARG A 100 -3.16 0.04 -16.02
N THR A 101 -2.76 -1.21 -16.25
CA THR A 101 -3.54 -2.19 -17.01
C THR A 101 -4.31 -3.13 -16.09
N ALA A 102 -5.37 -3.76 -16.59
CA ALA A 102 -6.12 -4.75 -15.81
C ALA A 102 -5.22 -5.90 -15.35
N GLU A 103 -4.29 -6.37 -16.21
CA GLU A 103 -3.34 -7.42 -15.85
C GLU A 103 -2.42 -7.01 -14.70
N GLU A 104 -1.93 -5.76 -14.70
CA GLU A 104 -1.13 -5.24 -13.60
C GLU A 104 -1.93 -5.14 -12.30
N TYR A 105 -3.21 -4.75 -12.37
CA TYR A 105 -4.10 -4.78 -11.20
C TYR A 105 -4.38 -6.21 -10.71
N ARG A 106 -4.37 -7.21 -11.59
CA ARG A 106 -4.44 -8.62 -11.20
C ARG A 106 -3.22 -8.99 -10.35
N THR A 107 -2.01 -8.62 -10.79
CA THR A 107 -0.79 -8.90 -10.01
C THR A 107 -0.75 -8.16 -8.67
N VAL A 108 -1.32 -6.94 -8.58
CA VAL A 108 -1.51 -6.23 -7.30
C VAL A 108 -2.45 -7.02 -6.38
N GLY A 109 -3.57 -7.53 -6.91
CA GLY A 109 -4.49 -8.39 -6.16
C GLY A 109 -3.81 -9.64 -5.62
N GLU A 110 -3.00 -10.30 -6.43
CA GLU A 110 -2.21 -11.48 -6.02
C GLU A 110 -1.24 -11.16 -4.90
N GLU A 111 -0.50 -10.05 -5.02
CA GLU A 111 0.50 -9.67 -4.02
C GLU A 111 -0.17 -9.26 -2.70
N LEU A 112 -1.26 -8.48 -2.75
CA LEU A 112 -2.04 -8.13 -1.56
C LEU A 112 -2.62 -9.36 -0.88
N SER A 113 -3.10 -10.35 -1.65
CA SER A 113 -3.59 -11.63 -1.11
C SER A 113 -2.50 -12.39 -0.35
N LYS A 114 -1.27 -12.44 -0.89
CA LYS A 114 -0.11 -13.05 -0.20
C LYS A 114 0.21 -12.33 1.09
N ILE A 115 0.25 -10.99 1.07
CA ILE A 115 0.50 -10.16 2.27
C ILE A 115 -0.52 -10.48 3.36
N HIS A 116 -1.82 -10.50 3.00
CA HIS A 116 -2.89 -10.84 3.93
C HIS A 116 -2.79 -12.28 4.46
N SER A 117 -2.32 -13.22 3.64
CA SER A 117 -2.12 -14.63 4.05
C SER A 117 -1.00 -14.79 5.08
N LEU A 118 -0.04 -13.86 5.10
CA LEU A 118 1.03 -13.79 6.11
C LEU A 118 0.61 -13.09 7.41
N GLY A 119 -0.67 -12.68 7.54
CA GLY A 119 -1.19 -12.01 8.72
C GLY A 119 -0.82 -10.53 8.81
N TYR A 120 -0.59 -9.86 7.68
CA TYR A 120 -0.38 -8.41 7.62
C TYR A 120 -1.52 -7.70 6.90
N VAL A 121 -1.80 -6.46 7.32
CA VAL A 121 -2.67 -5.50 6.64
C VAL A 121 -1.91 -4.19 6.47
N LEU A 122 -2.18 -3.46 5.37
CA LEU A 122 -1.36 -2.33 4.94
C LEU A 122 -1.86 -0.97 5.41
N GLY A 123 -3.18 -0.79 5.50
CA GLY A 123 -3.84 0.47 5.84
C GLY A 123 -3.86 1.52 4.71
N ASP A 124 -2.86 1.53 3.84
CA ASP A 124 -2.74 2.44 2.69
C ASP A 124 -2.45 1.64 1.40
N ALA A 125 -3.31 0.66 1.09
CA ALA A 125 -3.16 -0.24 -0.07
C ALA A 125 -3.58 0.40 -1.40
N LYS A 126 -3.25 1.69 -1.63
CA LYS A 126 -3.56 2.39 -2.87
C LYS A 126 -2.62 1.99 -4.02
N PRO A 127 -3.05 2.13 -5.29
CA PRO A 127 -2.25 1.73 -6.46
C PRO A 127 -0.85 2.33 -6.49
N GLU A 128 -0.69 3.61 -6.05
CA GLU A 128 0.59 4.31 -6.05
C GLU A 128 1.63 3.70 -5.09
N ASN A 129 1.21 2.87 -4.15
CA ASN A 129 2.10 2.15 -3.24
C ASN A 129 2.59 0.82 -3.82
N PHE A 130 2.16 0.48 -5.05
CA PHE A 130 2.66 -0.66 -5.80
C PHE A 130 3.41 -0.19 -7.05
N ALA A 131 4.54 -0.83 -7.32
CA ALA A 131 5.27 -0.71 -8.57
C ALA A 131 5.21 -2.04 -9.31
N VAL A 132 4.96 -2.01 -10.61
CA VAL A 132 4.86 -3.21 -11.46
C VAL A 132 5.99 -3.21 -12.48
N SER A 133 6.66 -4.35 -12.60
CA SER A 133 7.65 -4.63 -13.64
C SER A 133 7.66 -6.14 -13.91
N ASP A 134 7.88 -6.53 -15.17
CA ASP A 134 7.98 -7.91 -15.60
C ASP A 134 6.82 -8.80 -15.12
N GLY A 135 5.59 -8.23 -15.12
CA GLY A 135 4.37 -8.94 -14.72
C GLY A 135 4.27 -9.25 -13.22
N LYS A 136 5.03 -8.56 -12.37
CA LYS A 136 4.99 -8.70 -10.90
C LYS A 136 4.73 -7.36 -10.24
N ALA A 137 3.86 -7.35 -9.24
CA ALA A 137 3.67 -6.19 -8.37
C ALA A 137 4.63 -6.26 -7.17
N TYR A 138 5.19 -5.12 -6.81
CA TYR A 138 6.05 -4.90 -5.65
C TYR A 138 5.43 -3.83 -4.77
N LEU A 139 5.23 -4.11 -3.49
CA LEU A 139 4.79 -3.11 -2.53
C LEU A 139 5.98 -2.23 -2.14
N ILE A 140 5.89 -0.92 -2.42
CA ILE A 140 6.98 0.04 -2.20
C ILE A 140 6.76 1.00 -1.03
N ASP A 141 5.59 0.99 -0.39
CA ASP A 141 5.31 1.77 0.83
C ASP A 141 4.42 0.97 1.78
N ALA A 142 4.87 0.77 3.02
CA ALA A 142 4.21 -0.01 4.05
C ALA A 142 4.22 0.66 5.44
N GLU A 143 4.34 1.99 5.50
CA GLU A 143 4.50 2.73 6.76
C GLU A 143 3.30 2.64 7.73
N GLN A 144 2.16 2.13 7.26
CA GLN A 144 0.99 1.87 8.09
C GLN A 144 0.74 0.38 8.33
N ALA A 145 1.56 -0.51 7.79
CA ALA A 145 1.37 -1.94 7.91
C ALA A 145 1.40 -2.42 9.37
N ILE A 146 0.49 -3.33 9.71
CA ILE A 146 0.44 -3.98 11.02
C ILE A 146 0.14 -5.47 10.88
N ARG A 147 0.52 -6.27 11.89
CA ARG A 147 0.06 -7.65 12.00
C ARG A 147 -1.40 -7.68 12.44
N SER A 148 -2.25 -8.33 11.67
CA SER A 148 -3.65 -8.51 12.03
C SER A 148 -4.31 -9.61 11.20
N ASP A 149 -5.11 -10.44 11.88
CA ASP A 149 -6.01 -11.42 11.24
C ASP A 149 -7.45 -10.90 11.16
N ASP A 150 -7.68 -9.62 11.51
CA ASP A 150 -9.01 -9.02 11.45
C ASP A 150 -9.46 -8.87 9.98
N VAL A 151 -10.49 -9.62 9.62
CA VAL A 151 -11.12 -9.63 8.30
C VAL A 151 -11.56 -8.22 7.87
N ARG A 152 -11.95 -7.36 8.81
CA ARG A 152 -12.38 -5.98 8.53
C ARG A 152 -11.22 -5.12 8.04
N LEU A 153 -10.03 -5.28 8.61
CA LEU A 153 -8.83 -4.55 8.18
C LEU A 153 -8.35 -5.02 6.81
N ARG A 154 -8.49 -6.32 6.47
CA ARG A 154 -8.30 -6.81 5.11
C ARG A 154 -9.32 -6.20 4.13
N GLY A 155 -10.58 -6.09 4.58
CA GLY A 155 -11.63 -5.40 3.83
C GLY A 155 -11.34 -3.92 3.61
N TRP A 156 -10.74 -3.25 4.61
CA TRP A 156 -10.27 -1.87 4.48
C TRP A 156 -9.22 -1.71 3.37
N ASP A 157 -8.20 -2.56 3.34
CA ASP A 157 -7.16 -2.51 2.31
C ASP A 157 -7.74 -2.66 0.90
N LEU A 158 -8.66 -3.61 0.72
CA LEU A 158 -9.35 -3.78 -0.56
C LEU A 158 -10.26 -2.58 -0.89
N ALA A 159 -10.96 -2.01 0.09
CA ALA A 159 -11.75 -0.79 -0.11
C ALA A 159 -10.87 0.39 -0.57
N VAL A 160 -9.70 0.58 0.06
CA VAL A 160 -8.70 1.59 -0.35
C VAL A 160 -8.26 1.33 -1.78
N LEU A 161 -7.87 0.10 -2.12
CA LEU A 161 -7.43 -0.25 -3.47
C LEU A 161 -8.50 0.08 -4.52
N PHE A 162 -9.76 -0.32 -4.31
CA PHE A 162 -10.85 -0.07 -5.25
C PHE A 162 -11.21 1.41 -5.36
N VAL A 163 -11.24 2.15 -4.24
CA VAL A 163 -11.56 3.58 -4.25
C VAL A 163 -10.50 4.34 -5.05
N PHE A 164 -9.22 4.14 -4.77
CA PHE A 164 -8.15 4.85 -5.49
C PHE A 164 -8.03 4.40 -6.95
N ALA A 165 -8.22 3.12 -7.27
CA ALA A 165 -8.32 2.66 -8.65
C ALA A 165 -9.47 3.33 -9.42
N SER A 166 -10.63 3.60 -8.76
CA SER A 166 -11.74 4.29 -9.41
C SER A 166 -11.39 5.73 -9.83
N TYR A 167 -10.53 6.41 -9.06
CA TYR A 167 -10.08 7.76 -9.42
C TYR A 167 -9.13 7.77 -10.62
N GLU A 168 -8.29 6.76 -10.78
CA GLU A 168 -7.39 6.68 -11.94
C GLU A 168 -8.15 6.53 -13.27
N VAL A 169 -9.37 6.00 -13.21
CA VAL A 169 -10.21 5.77 -14.39
C VAL A 169 -11.59 6.43 -14.27
N ILE A 170 -11.69 7.56 -13.57
CA ILE A 170 -12.94 8.22 -13.20
C ILE A 170 -13.86 8.53 -14.40
N ASN A 171 -13.29 8.73 -15.57
CA ASN A 171 -14.02 9.01 -16.83
C ASN A 171 -14.17 7.77 -17.72
N ASN A 172 -13.80 6.58 -17.24
CA ASN A 172 -13.87 5.34 -18.02
C ASN A 172 -14.41 4.19 -17.17
N PHE A 173 -15.73 4.09 -17.12
CA PHE A 173 -16.43 3.09 -16.33
C PHE A 173 -16.13 1.64 -16.80
N GLU A 174 -16.00 1.41 -18.11
CA GLU A 174 -15.65 0.07 -18.63
C GLU A 174 -14.26 -0.36 -18.12
N ARG A 175 -13.31 0.56 -18.13
CA ARG A 175 -11.98 0.30 -17.57
C ARG A 175 -12.01 -0.03 -16.08
N PHE A 176 -12.86 0.65 -15.31
CA PHE A 176 -13.06 0.33 -13.90
C PHE A 176 -13.58 -1.10 -13.71
N LYS A 177 -14.54 -1.54 -14.55
CA LYS A 177 -15.06 -2.91 -14.51
C LYS A 177 -13.97 -3.94 -14.78
N GLU A 178 -13.11 -3.69 -15.78
CA GLU A 178 -11.95 -4.55 -16.06
C GLU A 178 -11.01 -4.65 -14.86
N ILE A 179 -10.69 -3.51 -14.21
CA ILE A 179 -9.84 -3.47 -13.02
C ILE A 179 -10.46 -4.24 -11.86
N VAL A 180 -11.75 -4.03 -11.57
CA VAL A 180 -12.45 -4.77 -10.50
C VAL A 180 -12.38 -6.28 -10.74
N ASN A 181 -12.65 -6.72 -11.96
CA ASN A 181 -12.59 -8.14 -12.32
C ASN A 181 -11.15 -8.68 -12.20
N ALA A 182 -10.16 -7.92 -12.63
CA ALA A 182 -8.76 -8.29 -12.53
C ALA A 182 -8.29 -8.48 -11.08
N ILE A 183 -8.60 -7.52 -10.20
CA ILE A 183 -8.31 -7.64 -8.76
C ILE A 183 -9.05 -8.86 -8.17
N LYS A 184 -10.32 -9.06 -8.53
CA LYS A 184 -11.12 -10.20 -8.08
C LYS A 184 -10.47 -11.54 -8.47
N HIS A 185 -9.93 -11.66 -9.68
CA HIS A 185 -9.24 -12.86 -10.13
C HIS A 185 -7.85 -13.04 -9.48
N GLY A 186 -7.16 -11.94 -9.20
CA GLY A 186 -5.84 -11.99 -8.57
C GLY A 186 -5.91 -12.28 -7.06
N TYR A 187 -6.93 -11.80 -6.36
CA TYR A 187 -7.03 -11.95 -4.92
C TYR A 187 -7.76 -13.24 -4.51
N THR A 188 -7.04 -14.18 -3.91
CA THR A 188 -7.61 -15.46 -3.50
C THR A 188 -8.64 -15.32 -2.38
N GLY A 189 -9.88 -15.74 -2.63
CA GLY A 189 -10.95 -15.76 -1.64
C GLY A 189 -11.55 -14.39 -1.31
N ILE A 190 -11.51 -13.46 -2.24
CA ILE A 190 -12.07 -12.11 -2.08
C ILE A 190 -13.57 -12.13 -1.72
N GLU A 191 -14.31 -13.14 -2.18
CA GLU A 191 -15.74 -13.32 -1.89
C GLU A 191 -16.01 -13.41 -0.39
N ARG A 192 -15.08 -14.01 0.38
CA ARG A 192 -15.17 -14.11 1.85
C ARG A 192 -14.98 -12.75 2.52
N LEU A 193 -14.35 -11.80 1.84
CA LEU A 193 -14.09 -10.43 2.32
C LEU A 193 -15.13 -9.42 1.81
N ALA A 194 -16.01 -9.80 0.89
CA ALA A 194 -16.95 -8.88 0.26
C ALA A 194 -17.75 -8.07 1.29
N ARG A 195 -18.29 -8.72 2.33
CA ARG A 195 -19.01 -8.03 3.41
C ARG A 195 -18.10 -7.11 4.24
N ALA A 196 -16.84 -7.47 4.42
CA ALA A 196 -15.88 -6.66 5.16
C ALA A 196 -15.45 -5.41 4.37
N ILE A 197 -15.38 -5.48 3.03
CA ILE A 197 -15.14 -4.31 2.17
C ILE A 197 -16.25 -3.27 2.37
N PHE A 198 -17.51 -3.70 2.47
CA PHE A 198 -18.67 -2.83 2.67
C PHE A 198 -19.09 -2.67 4.15
N ASP A 199 -18.17 -2.87 5.10
CA ASP A 199 -18.44 -2.58 6.51
C ASP A 199 -18.82 -1.10 6.70
N LEU A 200 -19.79 -0.82 7.57
CA LEU A 200 -20.27 0.55 7.83
C LEU A 200 -19.16 1.52 8.26
N ARG A 201 -18.11 1.01 8.92
CA ARG A 201 -16.94 1.83 9.29
C ARG A 201 -16.18 2.34 8.07
N HIS A 202 -16.25 1.65 6.95
CA HIS A 202 -15.62 2.06 5.68
C HIS A 202 -16.49 3.00 4.85
N ALA A 203 -17.72 3.32 5.31
CA ALA A 203 -18.70 4.09 4.53
C ALA A 203 -18.16 5.46 4.08
N SER A 204 -17.41 6.16 4.93
CA SER A 204 -16.81 7.46 4.59
C SER A 204 -15.78 7.36 3.46
N LEU A 205 -14.98 6.27 3.42
CA LEU A 205 -14.07 6.01 2.31
C LEU A 205 -14.83 5.64 1.03
N LEU A 206 -15.77 4.71 1.13
CA LEU A 206 -16.55 4.27 -0.03
C LEU A 206 -17.38 5.39 -0.65
N ALA A 207 -17.86 6.35 0.17
CA ALA A 207 -18.59 7.54 -0.31
C ALA A 207 -17.73 8.46 -1.20
N LEU A 208 -16.42 8.32 -1.21
CA LEU A 208 -15.54 9.04 -2.13
C LEU A 208 -15.60 8.48 -3.56
N MET A 209 -16.04 7.23 -3.73
CA MET A 209 -16.18 6.62 -5.06
C MET A 209 -17.43 7.14 -5.78
N PRO A 210 -17.40 7.37 -7.11
CA PRO A 210 -18.62 7.72 -7.87
C PRO A 210 -19.73 6.69 -7.65
N PRO A 211 -21.00 7.10 -7.49
CA PRO A 211 -22.11 6.19 -7.13
C PRO A 211 -22.29 5.01 -8.09
N THR A 212 -22.11 5.21 -9.39
CA THR A 212 -22.19 4.14 -10.41
C THR A 212 -21.10 3.09 -10.23
N TYR A 213 -19.88 3.52 -9.86
CA TYR A 213 -18.74 2.65 -9.58
C TYR A 213 -18.96 1.85 -8.29
N GLN A 214 -19.45 2.52 -7.25
CA GLN A 214 -19.78 1.88 -5.98
C GLN A 214 -20.87 0.80 -6.16
N PHE A 215 -21.93 1.12 -6.91
CA PHE A 215 -22.99 0.18 -7.21
C PHE A 215 -22.49 -1.05 -7.97
N TYR A 216 -21.68 -0.85 -9.00
CA TYR A 216 -21.05 -1.93 -9.75
C TYR A 216 -20.16 -2.80 -8.85
N LEU A 217 -19.25 -2.19 -8.09
CA LEU A 217 -18.34 -2.90 -7.19
C LEU A 217 -19.13 -3.78 -6.21
N ARG A 218 -20.18 -3.22 -5.62
CA ARG A 218 -21.05 -3.95 -4.69
C ARG A 218 -21.67 -5.17 -5.35
N ASN A 219 -22.23 -5.02 -6.53
CA ASN A 219 -22.83 -6.13 -7.25
C ASN A 219 -21.77 -7.17 -7.66
N ALA A 220 -20.63 -6.74 -8.19
CA ALA A 220 -19.57 -7.64 -8.62
C ALA A 220 -18.98 -8.51 -7.49
N LEU A 221 -19.04 -8.04 -6.24
CA LEU A 221 -18.48 -8.74 -5.09
C LEU A 221 -19.52 -9.45 -4.20
N LEU A 222 -20.80 -9.01 -4.19
CA LEU A 222 -21.85 -9.55 -3.32
C LEU A 222 -22.92 -10.37 -4.08
N SER A 223 -22.93 -10.33 -5.41
CA SER A 223 -23.81 -11.23 -6.18
C SER A 223 -23.16 -12.60 -6.27
N ASP A 224 -23.86 -13.61 -5.82
CA ASP A 224 -23.52 -15.04 -5.91
C ASP A 224 -23.41 -15.52 -7.36
#